data_7615b92f3482d51df801604086d88300
#
_entry.id   7615b92f3482d51df801604086d88300
#
_cell.length_a   1.000
_cell.length_b   1.000
_cell.length_c   1.000
_cell.angle_alpha   90.00
_cell.angle_beta   90.00
_cell.angle_gamma   90.00
#
_symmetry.space_group_name_H-M   'P 1'
#
loop_
_entity.id
_entity.type
_entity.pdbx_description
1 polymer ?
#
loop_
_entity_poly.entity_id
_entity_poly.type
_entity_poly.pdbx_seq_one_letter_code
_entity_poly.pdbx_strand_id
1 'polypeptide(L)'
;MPLPTIATPTYELELPSSKQLINYRPFLVKEEKLLVLALESEDTKQITTAIKAVLRNCVLTKGVKVESLPTFDIEYLFLNIRGKSVGEELEVNIVCPDDEETNVPVFIDLDDIQVQKDDDHTNKIKLDDNLMMEMKYPSLEQFIKNNFEFDEKNAMDQSFDLIATCIDKIYTEDEVWATADCTKKEVKEFLESMNSSQFKSIEKFFETMPKLSHTIKVKNPKTKVESEVVLEGLASFFA
;
A
#
# COMPACT_ATOMS: atom_id res chain seq x y z
N MET A 1 -31.77 17.34 27.37
CA MET A 1 -31.31 18.15 26.21
C MET A 1 -30.22 17.35 25.52
N PRO A 2 -30.23 17.21 24.20
CA PRO A 2 -29.14 16.53 23.49
C PRO A 2 -27.85 17.36 23.65
N LEU A 3 -26.70 16.65 23.72
CA LEU A 3 -25.39 17.33 23.75
C LEU A 3 -25.12 18.03 22.40
N PRO A 4 -24.34 19.12 22.39
CA PRO A 4 -23.97 19.80 21.15
C PRO A 4 -23.16 18.88 20.25
N THR A 5 -23.34 19.02 18.94
CA THR A 5 -22.54 18.29 17.92
C THR A 5 -21.24 19.05 17.70
N ILE A 6 -20.11 18.35 17.73
CA ILE A 6 -18.80 18.91 17.44
C ILE A 6 -18.61 18.89 15.92
N ALA A 7 -18.28 20.03 15.32
CA ALA A 7 -17.93 20.12 13.92
C ALA A 7 -16.56 19.45 13.67
N THR A 8 -16.49 18.60 12.64
CA THR A 8 -15.24 17.98 12.21
C THR A 8 -14.70 18.72 10.99
N PRO A 9 -13.42 19.13 10.96
CA PRO A 9 -12.83 19.75 9.80
C PRO A 9 -12.78 18.78 8.62
N THR A 10 -12.74 19.32 7.40
CA THR A 10 -12.58 18.56 6.17
C THR A 10 -11.36 19.05 5.42
N TYR A 11 -10.66 18.14 4.77
CA TYR A 11 -9.43 18.38 4.03
C TYR A 11 -9.56 17.81 2.61
N GLU A 12 -8.72 18.30 1.72
CA GLU A 12 -8.63 17.83 0.34
C GLU A 12 -7.31 17.09 0.14
N LEU A 13 -7.33 16.04 -0.66
CA LEU A 13 -6.16 15.24 -1.03
C LEU A 13 -6.27 14.82 -2.49
N GLU A 14 -5.20 14.97 -3.25
CA GLU A 14 -5.09 14.44 -4.61
C GLU A 14 -4.54 13.01 -4.56
N LEU A 15 -5.30 12.04 -5.11
CA LEU A 15 -4.84 10.66 -5.17
C LEU A 15 -3.67 10.51 -6.15
N PRO A 16 -2.54 9.92 -5.74
CA PRO A 16 -1.36 9.76 -6.60
C PRO A 16 -1.62 9.01 -7.91
N SER A 17 -2.48 7.98 -7.90
CA SER A 17 -2.77 7.14 -9.07
C SER A 17 -3.58 7.84 -10.14
N SER A 18 -4.65 8.52 -9.75
CA SER A 18 -5.68 9.04 -10.65
C SER A 18 -5.69 10.55 -10.78
N LYS A 19 -4.94 11.26 -9.95
CA LYS A 19 -4.99 12.72 -9.82
C LYS A 19 -6.38 13.25 -9.44
N GLN A 20 -7.24 12.35 -8.94
CA GLN A 20 -8.56 12.73 -8.47
C GLN A 20 -8.45 13.44 -7.12
N LEU A 21 -9.07 14.61 -7.01
CA LEU A 21 -9.21 15.31 -5.75
C LEU A 21 -10.32 14.67 -4.91
N ILE A 22 -9.99 14.28 -3.69
CA ILE A 22 -10.95 13.73 -2.73
C ILE A 22 -11.03 14.60 -1.49
N ASN A 23 -12.23 14.67 -0.91
CA ASN A 23 -12.46 15.28 0.39
C ASN A 23 -12.46 14.20 1.45
N TYR A 24 -11.78 14.45 2.55
CA TYR A 24 -11.72 13.54 3.70
C TYR A 24 -11.79 14.29 5.02
N ARG A 25 -12.07 13.58 6.09
CA ARG A 25 -11.99 14.08 7.46
C ARG A 25 -11.03 13.25 8.31
N PRO A 26 -10.49 13.80 9.37
CA PRO A 26 -9.80 13.02 10.39
C PRO A 26 -10.68 11.91 10.94
N PHE A 27 -10.10 10.84 11.44
CA PHE A 27 -10.88 9.88 12.22
C PHE A 27 -11.21 10.46 13.60
N LEU A 28 -12.33 10.02 14.13
CA LEU A 28 -12.80 10.39 15.46
C LEU A 28 -12.39 9.31 16.46
N VAL A 29 -12.50 9.57 17.74
CA VAL A 29 -12.20 8.61 18.83
C VAL A 29 -12.89 7.26 18.63
N LYS A 30 -14.07 7.22 18.01
CA LYS A 30 -14.77 5.96 17.71
C LYS A 30 -14.08 5.10 16.66
N GLU A 31 -13.50 5.73 15.61
CA GLU A 31 -12.72 5.04 14.58
C GLU A 31 -11.34 4.63 15.13
N GLU A 32 -10.69 5.47 15.93
CA GLU A 32 -9.45 5.13 16.61
C GLU A 32 -9.63 3.92 17.54
N LYS A 33 -10.67 3.93 18.36
CA LYS A 33 -11.01 2.79 19.23
C LYS A 33 -11.25 1.51 18.41
N LEU A 34 -11.91 1.62 17.25
CA LEU A 34 -12.15 0.49 16.37
C LEU A 34 -10.83 -0.11 15.85
N LEU A 35 -9.86 0.74 15.44
CA LEU A 35 -8.54 0.31 14.98
C LEU A 35 -7.75 -0.36 16.11
N VAL A 36 -7.68 0.25 17.29
CA VAL A 36 -6.96 -0.30 18.45
C VAL A 36 -7.51 -1.67 18.82
N LEU A 37 -8.82 -1.80 18.95
CA LEU A 37 -9.45 -3.09 19.31
C LEU A 37 -9.24 -4.16 18.24
N ALA A 38 -9.22 -3.78 16.97
CA ALA A 38 -8.94 -4.71 15.88
C ALA A 38 -7.48 -5.19 15.91
N LEU A 39 -6.53 -4.29 16.13
CA LEU A 39 -5.10 -4.63 16.26
C LEU A 39 -4.83 -5.53 17.47
N GLU A 40 -5.43 -5.22 18.63
CA GLU A 40 -5.32 -6.05 19.84
C GLU A 40 -5.92 -7.46 19.68
N SER A 41 -6.85 -7.65 18.75
CA SER A 41 -7.45 -8.96 18.49
C SER A 41 -6.53 -9.93 17.77
N GLU A 42 -5.49 -9.44 17.11
CA GLU A 42 -4.59 -10.20 16.21
C GLU A 42 -5.36 -11.00 15.12
N ASP A 43 -6.65 -10.67 14.89
CA ASP A 43 -7.51 -11.30 13.88
C ASP A 43 -7.50 -10.44 12.60
N THR A 44 -6.86 -10.94 11.56
CA THR A 44 -6.73 -10.24 10.27
C THR A 44 -8.08 -9.84 9.66
N LYS A 45 -9.14 -10.63 9.87
CA LYS A 45 -10.47 -10.28 9.36
C LYS A 45 -11.05 -9.07 10.10
N GLN A 46 -10.84 -8.99 11.41
CA GLN A 46 -11.26 -7.84 12.21
C GLN A 46 -10.45 -6.59 11.83
N ILE A 47 -9.13 -6.72 11.69
CA ILE A 47 -8.22 -5.65 11.23
C ILE A 47 -8.68 -5.15 9.85
N THR A 48 -8.90 -6.06 8.89
CA THR A 48 -9.41 -5.74 7.55
C THR A 48 -10.71 -4.94 7.60
N THR A 49 -11.66 -5.41 8.40
CA THR A 49 -12.98 -4.78 8.53
C THR A 49 -12.86 -3.39 9.15
N ALA A 50 -12.01 -3.23 10.16
CA ALA A 50 -11.77 -1.96 10.83
C ALA A 50 -11.13 -0.93 9.88
N ILE A 51 -10.06 -1.30 9.17
CA ILE A 51 -9.40 -0.41 8.20
C ILE A 51 -10.38 0.03 7.10
N LYS A 52 -11.14 -0.91 6.52
CA LYS A 52 -12.18 -0.60 5.53
C LYS A 52 -13.22 0.37 6.08
N ALA A 53 -13.71 0.13 7.29
CA ALA A 53 -14.71 0.98 7.93
C ALA A 53 -14.18 2.39 8.20
N VAL A 54 -12.95 2.52 8.69
CA VAL A 54 -12.32 3.81 8.95
C VAL A 54 -12.15 4.60 7.67
N LEU A 55 -11.57 4.02 6.63
CA LEU A 55 -11.36 4.68 5.35
C LEU A 55 -12.69 5.12 4.71
N ARG A 56 -13.70 4.22 4.68
CA ARG A 56 -15.04 4.56 4.16
C ARG A 56 -15.71 5.70 4.93
N ASN A 57 -15.54 5.74 6.25
CA ASN A 57 -16.13 6.79 7.08
C ASN A 57 -15.41 8.14 6.95
N CYS A 58 -14.11 8.12 6.67
CA CYS A 58 -13.29 9.31 6.57
C CYS A 58 -13.32 9.94 5.18
N VAL A 59 -13.46 9.15 4.10
CA VAL A 59 -13.62 9.66 2.73
C VAL A 59 -15.02 10.17 2.51
N LEU A 60 -15.14 11.45 2.16
CA LEU A 60 -16.42 12.16 2.01
C LEU A 60 -16.85 12.28 0.54
N THR A 61 -15.92 12.16 -0.40
CA THR A 61 -16.21 12.24 -1.85
C THR A 61 -17.04 11.05 -2.29
N LYS A 62 -18.23 11.35 -2.83
CA LYS A 62 -19.13 10.31 -3.35
C LYS A 62 -18.54 9.62 -4.58
N GLY A 63 -18.76 8.32 -4.68
CA GLY A 63 -18.35 7.52 -5.84
C GLY A 63 -16.93 6.94 -5.73
N VAL A 64 -16.14 7.36 -4.76
CA VAL A 64 -14.83 6.74 -4.47
C VAL A 64 -15.05 5.41 -3.75
N LYS A 65 -14.62 4.32 -4.41
CA LYS A 65 -14.63 2.98 -3.82
C LYS A 65 -13.24 2.70 -3.23
N VAL A 66 -13.08 2.91 -1.93
CA VAL A 66 -11.79 2.77 -1.24
C VAL A 66 -11.17 1.39 -1.47
N GLU A 67 -12.00 0.34 -1.58
CA GLU A 67 -11.54 -1.03 -1.78
C GLU A 67 -10.88 -1.28 -3.14
N SER A 68 -11.17 -0.45 -4.12
CA SER A 68 -10.61 -0.55 -5.48
C SER A 68 -9.42 0.37 -5.72
N LEU A 69 -9.04 1.17 -4.71
CA LEU A 69 -7.84 2.01 -4.82
C LEU A 69 -6.57 1.14 -4.78
N PRO A 70 -5.52 1.54 -5.51
CA PRO A 70 -4.19 0.96 -5.37
C PRO A 70 -3.68 1.04 -3.92
N THR A 71 -2.83 0.11 -3.52
CA THR A 71 -2.23 0.07 -2.17
C THR A 71 -1.56 1.38 -1.80
N PHE A 72 -0.76 1.97 -2.68
CA PHE A 72 -0.06 3.23 -2.41
C PHE A 72 -1.00 4.44 -2.24
N ASP A 73 -2.17 4.46 -2.90
CA ASP A 73 -3.21 5.47 -2.65
C ASP A 73 -3.84 5.29 -1.27
N ILE A 74 -4.06 4.03 -0.89
CA ILE A 74 -4.63 3.66 0.42
C ILE A 74 -3.67 4.06 1.54
N GLU A 75 -2.39 3.74 1.38
CA GLU A 75 -1.34 4.09 2.33
C GLU A 75 -1.22 5.61 2.49
N TYR A 76 -1.16 6.33 1.37
CA TYR A 76 -1.08 7.79 1.35
C TYR A 76 -2.31 8.44 1.99
N LEU A 77 -3.51 7.94 1.65
CA LEU A 77 -4.76 8.42 2.23
C LEU A 77 -4.81 8.17 3.74
N PHE A 78 -4.45 6.96 4.19
CA PHE A 78 -4.46 6.60 5.60
C PHE A 78 -3.47 7.44 6.41
N LEU A 79 -2.27 7.65 5.88
CA LEU A 79 -1.25 8.51 6.48
C LEU A 79 -1.76 9.94 6.69
N ASN A 80 -2.37 10.53 5.65
CA ASN A 80 -2.95 11.87 5.72
C ASN A 80 -4.12 11.96 6.71
N ILE A 81 -5.02 10.98 6.72
CA ILE A 81 -6.12 10.93 7.69
C ILE A 81 -5.54 10.89 9.12
N ARG A 82 -4.52 10.06 9.36
CA ARG A 82 -3.87 9.95 10.67
C ARG A 82 -3.20 11.27 11.08
N GLY A 83 -2.44 11.87 10.18
CA GLY A 83 -1.76 13.15 10.45
C GLY A 83 -2.72 14.23 10.90
N LYS A 84 -3.86 14.37 10.22
CA LYS A 84 -4.90 15.32 10.61
C LYS A 84 -5.69 14.92 11.86
N SER A 85 -5.53 13.67 12.35
CA SER A 85 -6.22 13.16 13.55
C SER A 85 -5.40 13.30 14.81
N VAL A 86 -4.10 12.94 14.78
CA VAL A 86 -3.23 12.84 15.97
C VAL A 86 -1.97 13.70 15.89
N GLY A 87 -1.71 14.33 14.74
CA GLY A 87 -0.55 15.21 14.52
C GLY A 87 0.21 14.86 13.25
N GLU A 88 0.85 15.86 12.69
CA GLU A 88 1.57 15.78 11.42
C GLU A 88 3.03 15.33 11.58
N GLU A 89 3.53 15.27 12.80
CA GLU A 89 4.86 14.77 13.13
C GLU A 89 4.79 13.31 13.61
N LEU A 90 5.64 12.49 13.05
CA LEU A 90 5.73 11.07 13.37
C LEU A 90 7.10 10.76 13.98
N GLU A 91 7.11 10.14 15.18
CA GLU A 91 8.33 9.59 15.78
C GLU A 91 8.46 8.12 15.36
N VAL A 92 9.59 7.79 14.75
CA VAL A 92 9.94 6.42 14.34
C VAL A 92 11.27 6.03 14.97
N ASN A 93 11.34 4.84 15.54
CA ASN A 93 12.59 4.29 16.08
C ASN A 93 13.32 3.49 15.01
N ILE A 94 14.48 3.98 14.59
CA ILE A 94 15.28 3.37 13.53
C ILE A 94 16.46 2.61 14.12
N VAL A 95 16.58 1.35 13.75
CA VAL A 95 17.79 0.55 14.04
C VAL A 95 18.89 1.00 13.08
N CYS A 96 20.04 1.42 13.63
CA CYS A 96 21.16 1.86 12.82
C CYS A 96 21.73 0.70 11.99
N PRO A 97 21.84 0.85 10.64
CA PRO A 97 22.30 -0.24 9.78
C PRO A 97 23.76 -0.66 9.98
N ASP A 98 24.57 0.19 10.59
CA ASP A 98 26.00 -0.02 10.77
C ASP A 98 26.35 -0.98 11.92
N ASP A 99 25.49 -1.06 12.94
CA ASP A 99 25.71 -1.96 14.09
C ASP A 99 24.51 -2.89 14.37
N GLU A 100 23.37 -2.67 13.70
CA GLU A 100 22.13 -3.45 13.82
C GLU A 100 21.57 -3.57 15.25
N GLU A 101 22.06 -2.75 16.16
CA GLU A 101 21.71 -2.78 17.60
C GLU A 101 21.19 -1.44 18.12
N THR A 102 21.75 -0.33 17.62
CA THR A 102 21.47 1.00 18.17
C THR A 102 20.18 1.56 17.56
N ASN A 103 19.21 1.84 18.43
CA ASN A 103 17.98 2.51 18.05
C ASN A 103 18.12 4.03 18.20
N VAL A 104 17.66 4.76 17.21
CA VAL A 104 17.64 6.23 17.20
C VAL A 104 16.22 6.71 16.90
N PRO A 105 15.61 7.54 17.76
CA PRO A 105 14.34 8.17 17.45
C PRO A 105 14.55 9.25 16.38
N VAL A 106 13.74 9.19 15.33
CA VAL A 106 13.73 10.15 14.23
C VAL A 106 12.33 10.73 14.11
N PHE A 107 12.24 12.05 13.98
CA PHE A 107 10.98 12.75 13.74
C PHE A 107 10.84 13.06 12.26
N ILE A 108 9.72 12.70 11.70
CA ILE A 108 9.41 12.85 10.27
C ILE A 108 8.13 13.67 10.15
N ASP A 109 8.15 14.73 9.35
CA ASP A 109 6.93 15.42 8.97
C ASP A 109 6.18 14.59 7.93
N LEU A 110 4.90 14.36 8.14
CA LEU A 110 4.08 13.56 7.24
C LEU A 110 3.96 14.18 5.84
N ASP A 111 4.11 15.50 5.72
CA ASP A 111 4.11 16.20 4.43
C ASP A 111 5.36 15.87 3.58
N ASP A 112 6.44 15.42 4.21
CA ASP A 112 7.67 14.99 3.53
C ASP A 112 7.56 13.57 2.94
N ILE A 113 6.56 12.80 3.36
CA ILE A 113 6.33 11.43 2.90
C ILE A 113 5.47 11.47 1.63
N GLN A 114 6.05 11.01 0.52
CA GLN A 114 5.42 11.07 -0.79
C GLN A 114 5.38 9.69 -1.45
N VAL A 115 4.41 9.51 -2.35
CA VAL A 115 4.41 8.35 -3.24
C VAL A 115 5.44 8.56 -4.34
N GLN A 116 6.50 7.78 -4.29
CA GLN A 116 7.56 7.77 -5.30
C GLN A 116 7.12 6.91 -6.48
N LYS A 117 7.38 7.40 -7.69
CA LYS A 117 7.10 6.70 -8.94
C LYS A 117 8.38 6.62 -9.77
N ASP A 118 8.69 5.42 -10.25
CA ASP A 118 9.76 5.20 -11.19
C ASP A 118 9.32 5.71 -12.59
N ASP A 119 10.18 6.48 -13.27
CA ASP A 119 9.88 7.03 -14.60
C ASP A 119 9.72 5.94 -15.66
N ASP A 120 10.40 4.79 -15.48
CA ASP A 120 10.33 3.63 -16.38
C ASP A 120 9.17 2.69 -16.08
N HIS A 121 8.32 3.02 -15.08
CA HIS A 121 7.21 2.18 -14.71
C HIS A 121 6.13 2.11 -15.79
N THR A 122 5.75 0.88 -16.13
CA THR A 122 4.61 0.60 -17.02
C THR A 122 3.81 -0.59 -16.51
N ASN A 123 2.49 -0.50 -16.65
CA ASN A 123 1.59 -1.61 -16.37
C ASN A 123 1.33 -2.51 -17.59
N LYS A 124 1.93 -2.19 -18.75
CA LYS A 124 1.81 -2.98 -19.97
C LYS A 124 3.10 -3.75 -20.19
N ILE A 125 3.01 -5.06 -20.11
CA ILE A 125 4.13 -5.98 -20.24
C ILE A 125 4.04 -6.70 -21.58
N LYS A 126 5.10 -6.60 -22.38
CA LYS A 126 5.24 -7.39 -23.60
C LYS A 126 5.75 -8.77 -23.23
N LEU A 127 4.94 -9.82 -23.49
CA LEU A 127 5.31 -11.19 -23.24
C LEU A 127 6.03 -11.83 -24.44
N ASP A 128 5.56 -11.52 -25.65
CA ASP A 128 6.21 -11.84 -26.92
C ASP A 128 5.81 -10.84 -28.03
N ASP A 129 6.09 -11.15 -29.29
CA ASP A 129 5.79 -10.21 -30.38
C ASP A 129 4.32 -9.94 -30.62
N ASN A 130 3.46 -10.86 -30.22
CA ASN A 130 2.01 -10.78 -30.43
C ASN A 130 1.20 -10.72 -29.14
N LEU A 131 1.81 -11.04 -27.97
CA LEU A 131 1.09 -11.18 -26.72
C LEU A 131 1.50 -10.10 -25.70
N MET A 132 0.53 -9.35 -25.26
CA MET A 132 0.67 -8.31 -24.24
C MET A 132 -0.13 -8.68 -23.01
N MET A 133 0.37 -8.28 -21.85
CA MET A 133 -0.32 -8.38 -20.57
C MET A 133 -0.45 -6.99 -19.95
N GLU A 134 -1.61 -6.69 -19.41
CA GLU A 134 -1.86 -5.47 -18.64
C GLU A 134 -2.04 -5.81 -17.17
N MET A 135 -1.26 -5.13 -16.31
CA MET A 135 -1.29 -5.30 -14.87
C MET A 135 -2.16 -4.24 -14.22
N LYS A 136 -2.78 -4.57 -13.11
CA LYS A 136 -3.41 -3.65 -12.17
C LYS A 136 -2.66 -3.69 -10.83
N TYR A 137 -2.69 -2.57 -10.12
CA TYR A 137 -2.05 -2.48 -8.82
C TYR A 137 -2.76 -3.33 -7.75
N PRO A 138 -2.01 -3.82 -6.75
CA PRO A 138 -2.62 -4.49 -5.60
C PRO A 138 -3.68 -3.61 -4.93
N SER A 139 -4.77 -4.22 -4.50
CA SER A 139 -5.89 -3.55 -3.84
C SER A 139 -5.75 -3.57 -2.31
N LEU A 140 -6.72 -2.95 -1.61
CA LEU A 140 -6.79 -2.98 -0.14
C LEU A 140 -6.76 -4.41 0.43
N GLU A 141 -7.35 -5.37 -0.24
CA GLU A 141 -7.34 -6.76 0.24
C GLU A 141 -5.93 -7.35 0.21
N GLN A 142 -5.18 -7.12 -0.87
CA GLN A 142 -3.79 -7.55 -0.98
C GLN A 142 -2.89 -6.78 0.01
N PHE A 143 -3.12 -5.47 0.17
CA PHE A 143 -2.42 -4.67 1.18
C PHE A 143 -2.52 -5.30 2.57
N ILE A 144 -3.72 -5.67 2.99
CA ILE A 144 -3.95 -6.26 4.30
C ILE A 144 -3.31 -7.63 4.43
N LYS A 145 -3.45 -8.49 3.42
CA LYS A 145 -2.79 -9.80 3.41
C LYS A 145 -1.28 -9.68 3.56
N ASN A 146 -0.66 -8.78 2.80
CA ASN A 146 0.79 -8.61 2.84
C ASN A 146 1.31 -8.06 4.18
N ASN A 147 0.53 -7.20 4.85
CA ASN A 147 0.97 -6.60 6.11
C ASN A 147 0.61 -7.41 7.36
N PHE A 148 -0.42 -8.25 7.30
CA PHE A 148 -0.97 -8.93 8.49
C PHE A 148 -1.11 -10.46 8.38
N GLU A 149 -0.95 -11.06 7.17
CA GLU A 149 -1.11 -12.51 6.93
C GLU A 149 0.13 -13.15 6.28
N PHE A 150 1.26 -12.45 6.22
CA PHE A 150 2.44 -12.98 5.56
C PHE A 150 2.98 -14.20 6.31
N ASP A 151 3.02 -15.36 5.63
CA ASP A 151 3.59 -16.61 6.14
C ASP A 151 4.83 -16.98 5.33
N GLU A 152 5.98 -16.88 5.96
CA GLU A 152 7.28 -17.20 5.32
C GLU A 152 7.34 -18.61 4.74
N LYS A 153 6.59 -19.58 5.31
CA LYS A 153 6.59 -20.97 4.85
C LYS A 153 5.87 -21.14 3.51
N ASN A 154 4.97 -20.23 3.18
CA ASN A 154 4.17 -20.25 1.96
C ASN A 154 4.43 -19.02 1.08
N ALA A 155 5.55 -18.33 1.27
CA ALA A 155 5.87 -17.07 0.60
C ALA A 155 5.78 -17.15 -0.93
N MET A 156 6.25 -18.25 -1.53
CA MET A 156 6.20 -18.45 -2.99
C MET A 156 4.76 -18.54 -3.51
N ASP A 157 3.91 -19.35 -2.86
CA ASP A 157 2.50 -19.50 -3.25
C ASP A 157 1.73 -18.19 -3.07
N GLN A 158 2.00 -17.46 -2.00
CA GLN A 158 1.41 -16.14 -1.74
C GLN A 158 1.83 -15.11 -2.79
N SER A 159 3.10 -15.14 -3.22
CA SER A 159 3.60 -14.27 -4.29
C SER A 159 2.91 -14.57 -5.61
N PHE A 160 2.78 -15.85 -5.99
CA PHE A 160 2.03 -16.24 -7.18
C PHE A 160 0.55 -15.86 -7.11
N ASP A 161 -0.09 -16.02 -5.95
CA ASP A 161 -1.47 -15.58 -5.72
C ASP A 161 -1.61 -14.07 -5.88
N LEU A 162 -0.68 -13.29 -5.33
CA LEU A 162 -0.66 -11.84 -5.49
C LEU A 162 -0.52 -11.45 -6.95
N ILE A 163 0.47 -12.01 -7.66
CA ILE A 163 0.70 -11.75 -9.08
C ILE A 163 -0.57 -12.07 -9.89
N ALA A 164 -1.17 -13.25 -9.68
CA ALA A 164 -2.37 -13.66 -10.39
C ALA A 164 -3.54 -12.68 -10.21
N THR A 165 -3.69 -12.10 -9.00
CA THR A 165 -4.74 -11.12 -8.74
C THR A 165 -4.44 -9.74 -9.33
N CYS A 166 -3.18 -9.46 -9.65
CA CYS A 166 -2.73 -8.19 -10.25
C CYS A 166 -2.72 -8.22 -11.79
N ILE A 167 -2.99 -9.33 -12.44
CA ILE A 167 -3.21 -9.36 -13.88
C ILE A 167 -4.62 -8.85 -14.16
N ASP A 168 -4.77 -7.83 -15.02
CA ASP A 168 -6.07 -7.32 -15.45
C ASP A 168 -6.56 -8.07 -16.68
N LYS A 169 -5.76 -8.10 -17.72
CA LYS A 169 -6.07 -8.80 -18.98
C LYS A 169 -4.80 -9.20 -19.72
N ILE A 170 -4.95 -10.20 -20.57
CA ILE A 170 -3.98 -10.63 -21.55
C ILE A 170 -4.61 -10.39 -22.92
N TYR A 171 -3.85 -9.91 -23.89
CA TYR A 171 -4.43 -9.56 -25.19
C TYR A 171 -3.42 -9.66 -26.34
N THR A 172 -3.95 -9.93 -27.52
CA THR A 172 -3.29 -9.79 -28.82
C THR A 172 -3.92 -8.66 -29.61
N GLU A 173 -3.56 -8.48 -30.87
CA GLU A 173 -4.25 -7.54 -31.77
C GLU A 173 -5.73 -7.93 -32.01
N ASP A 174 -6.03 -9.23 -31.99
CA ASP A 174 -7.34 -9.76 -32.36
C ASP A 174 -8.22 -10.18 -31.17
N GLU A 175 -7.62 -10.57 -30.04
CA GLU A 175 -8.32 -11.18 -28.90
C GLU A 175 -7.92 -10.58 -27.57
N VAL A 176 -8.86 -10.56 -26.61
CA VAL A 176 -8.66 -10.08 -25.23
C VAL A 176 -9.22 -11.10 -24.25
N TRP A 177 -8.39 -11.51 -23.29
CA TRP A 177 -8.77 -12.38 -22.16
C TRP A 177 -8.70 -11.56 -20.88
N ALA A 178 -9.86 -11.17 -20.35
CA ALA A 178 -9.94 -10.52 -19.05
C ALA A 178 -9.81 -11.56 -17.93
N THR A 179 -8.94 -11.33 -16.95
CA THR A 179 -8.76 -12.30 -15.85
C THR A 179 -9.99 -12.42 -14.96
N ALA A 180 -10.90 -11.43 -15.02
CA ALA A 180 -12.20 -11.52 -14.34
C ALA A 180 -13.10 -12.66 -14.88
N ASP A 181 -12.89 -13.08 -16.13
CA ASP A 181 -13.63 -14.16 -16.78
C ASP A 181 -12.91 -15.51 -16.67
N CYS A 182 -11.70 -15.54 -16.11
CA CYS A 182 -10.88 -16.73 -15.92
C CYS A 182 -10.95 -17.25 -14.49
N THR A 183 -10.75 -18.55 -14.32
CA THR A 183 -10.58 -19.13 -12.99
C THR A 183 -9.17 -18.83 -12.45
N LYS A 184 -9.03 -18.78 -11.12
CA LYS A 184 -7.69 -18.62 -10.48
C LYS A 184 -6.69 -19.69 -10.94
N LYS A 185 -7.17 -20.90 -11.20
CA LYS A 185 -6.34 -22.01 -11.66
C LYS A 185 -5.78 -21.74 -13.06
N GLU A 186 -6.61 -21.29 -14.00
CA GLU A 186 -6.18 -20.96 -15.36
C GLU A 186 -5.14 -19.84 -15.36
N VAL A 187 -5.32 -18.79 -14.51
CA VAL A 187 -4.35 -17.70 -14.40
C VAL A 187 -3.01 -18.20 -13.82
N LYS A 188 -3.04 -19.09 -12.82
CA LYS A 188 -1.81 -19.70 -12.27
C LYS A 188 -1.10 -20.58 -13.28
N GLU A 189 -1.82 -21.45 -13.97
CA GLU A 189 -1.26 -22.30 -15.04
C GLU A 189 -0.63 -21.47 -16.17
N PHE A 190 -1.24 -20.32 -16.49
CA PHE A 190 -0.67 -19.37 -17.44
C PHE A 190 0.65 -18.79 -16.93
N LEU A 191 0.73 -18.35 -15.66
CA LEU A 191 1.96 -17.85 -15.05
C LEU A 191 3.06 -18.91 -15.02
N GLU A 192 2.72 -20.17 -14.67
CA GLU A 192 3.64 -21.29 -14.63
C GLU A 192 4.17 -21.68 -16.02
N SER A 193 3.44 -21.35 -17.09
CA SER A 193 3.86 -21.58 -18.48
C SER A 193 4.88 -20.57 -19.02
N MET A 194 5.12 -19.47 -18.28
CA MET A 194 6.05 -18.43 -18.69
C MET A 194 7.51 -18.86 -18.57
N ASN A 195 8.34 -18.35 -19.47
CA ASN A 195 9.78 -18.46 -19.30
C ASN A 195 10.31 -17.39 -18.31
N SER A 196 11.54 -17.58 -17.83
CA SER A 196 12.16 -16.71 -16.83
C SER A 196 12.26 -15.24 -17.26
N SER A 197 12.40 -14.95 -18.55
CA SER A 197 12.48 -13.57 -19.05
C SER A 197 11.12 -12.86 -18.97
N GLN A 198 10.05 -13.57 -19.30
CA GLN A 198 8.68 -13.07 -19.22
C GLN A 198 8.31 -12.83 -17.75
N PHE A 199 8.67 -13.76 -16.85
CA PHE A 199 8.41 -13.61 -15.43
C PHE A 199 9.16 -12.42 -14.80
N LYS A 200 10.43 -12.20 -15.18
CA LYS A 200 11.20 -11.01 -14.77
C LYS A 200 10.55 -9.68 -15.16
N SER A 201 9.81 -9.65 -16.27
CA SER A 201 9.08 -8.44 -16.66
C SER A 201 7.91 -8.16 -15.72
N ILE A 202 7.30 -9.20 -15.14
CA ILE A 202 6.29 -9.06 -14.08
C ILE A 202 6.95 -8.59 -12.78
N GLU A 203 8.06 -9.18 -12.38
CA GLU A 203 8.82 -8.76 -11.18
C GLU A 203 9.18 -7.27 -11.29
N LYS A 204 9.65 -6.81 -12.46
CA LYS A 204 9.95 -5.40 -12.72
C LYS A 204 8.73 -4.49 -12.49
N PHE A 205 7.50 -4.93 -12.83
CA PHE A 205 6.30 -4.15 -12.54
C PHE A 205 6.14 -3.88 -11.04
N PHE A 206 6.34 -4.90 -10.18
CA PHE A 206 6.25 -4.74 -8.73
C PHE A 206 7.42 -3.97 -8.12
N GLU A 207 8.61 -4.10 -8.68
CA GLU A 207 9.79 -3.34 -8.26
C GLU A 207 9.63 -1.84 -8.52
N THR A 208 9.09 -1.48 -9.70
CA THR A 208 8.97 -0.10 -10.16
C THR A 208 7.62 0.56 -9.89
N MET A 209 6.63 -0.20 -9.39
CA MET A 209 5.32 0.37 -9.10
C MET A 209 5.40 1.50 -8.05
N PRO A 210 4.49 2.48 -8.10
CA PRO A 210 4.48 3.55 -7.12
C PRO A 210 4.43 3.01 -5.69
N LYS A 211 5.24 3.59 -4.80
CA LYS A 211 5.36 3.20 -3.39
C LYS A 211 5.38 4.42 -2.51
N LEU A 212 4.71 4.32 -1.35
CA LEU A 212 4.87 5.30 -0.29
C LEU A 212 6.26 5.11 0.32
N SER A 213 7.14 6.09 0.18
CA SER A 213 8.50 5.99 0.71
C SER A 213 9.07 7.34 1.12
N HIS A 214 9.97 7.29 2.11
CA HIS A 214 10.72 8.44 2.57
C HIS A 214 12.13 8.01 2.96
N THR A 215 13.14 8.73 2.49
CA THR A 215 14.54 8.46 2.80
C THR A 215 15.01 9.39 3.92
N ILE A 216 15.49 8.81 5.00
CA ILE A 216 16.01 9.54 6.16
C ILE A 216 17.49 9.29 6.34
N LYS A 217 18.19 10.29 6.92
CA LYS A 217 19.59 10.16 7.34
C LYS A 217 19.63 9.97 8.83
N VAL A 218 20.22 8.87 9.26
CA VAL A 218 20.38 8.51 10.67
C VAL A 218 21.85 8.49 11.02
N LYS A 219 22.18 9.14 12.16
CA LYS A 219 23.55 9.13 12.69
C LYS A 219 23.58 8.30 13.95
N ASN A 220 24.35 7.22 13.92
CA ASN A 220 24.54 6.36 15.08
C ASN A 220 25.28 7.14 16.20
N PRO A 221 24.71 7.28 17.39
CA PRO A 221 25.34 8.01 18.50
C PRO A 221 26.58 7.32 19.05
N LYS A 222 26.73 5.97 18.88
CA LYS A 222 27.87 5.20 19.35
C LYS A 222 29.03 5.24 18.35
N THR A 223 28.80 4.86 17.12
CA THR A 223 29.83 4.71 16.08
C THR A 223 30.12 6.00 15.32
N LYS A 224 29.21 6.99 15.37
CA LYS A 224 29.22 8.26 14.62
C LYS A 224 29.04 8.10 13.11
N VAL A 225 28.73 6.91 12.63
CA VAL A 225 28.45 6.64 11.22
C VAL A 225 27.10 7.25 10.84
N GLU A 226 27.03 7.88 9.66
CA GLU A 226 25.78 8.32 9.05
C GLU A 226 25.34 7.29 8.00
N SER A 227 24.09 6.85 8.08
CA SER A 227 23.47 5.90 7.16
C SER A 227 22.20 6.48 6.59
N GLU A 228 21.90 6.14 5.33
CA GLU A 228 20.58 6.42 4.73
C GLU A 228 19.68 5.20 4.94
N VAL A 229 18.47 5.45 5.42
CA VAL A 229 17.44 4.42 5.63
C VAL A 229 16.22 4.81 4.82
N VAL A 230 15.75 3.89 3.99
CA VAL A 230 14.52 4.06 3.22
C VAL A 230 13.38 3.39 3.97
N LEU A 231 12.38 4.17 4.32
CA LEU A 231 11.12 3.69 4.89
C LEU A 231 10.14 3.48 3.75
N GLU A 232 9.64 2.27 3.58
CA GLU A 232 8.68 1.93 2.51
C GLU A 232 7.43 1.31 3.10
N GLY A 233 6.28 1.72 2.55
CA GLY A 233 4.97 1.23 2.94
C GLY A 233 4.53 1.70 4.31
N LEU A 234 3.24 1.59 4.58
CA LEU A 234 2.62 2.16 5.79
C LEU A 234 3.21 1.57 7.09
N ALA A 235 3.56 0.28 7.09
CA ALA A 235 4.09 -0.39 8.28
C ALA A 235 5.38 0.25 8.81
N SER A 236 6.26 0.75 7.91
CA SER A 236 7.52 1.40 8.30
C SER A 236 7.33 2.73 9.03
N PHE A 237 6.15 3.33 8.92
CA PHE A 237 5.82 4.59 9.58
C PHE A 237 5.03 4.40 10.89
N PHE A 238 4.74 3.16 11.30
CA PHE A 238 3.96 2.84 12.50
C PHE A 238 4.60 1.76 13.40
N ALA A 239 5.85 1.40 13.10
CA ALA A 239 6.63 0.42 13.88
C ALA A 239 7.18 1.05 15.18
#